data_b87e27ec7c3b839cfd5874d90e2c3259
#
_entry.id   b87e27ec7c3b839cfd5874d90e2c3259
#
_cell.length_a   1.000
_cell.length_b   1.000
_cell.length_c   1.000
_cell.angle_alpha   90.00
_cell.angle_beta   90.00
_cell.angle_gamma   90.00
#
_symmetry.space_group_name_H-M   'P 1'
#
loop_
_entity.id
_entity.type
_entity.pdbx_description
1 polymer ?
#
loop_
_entity_poly.entity_id
_entity_poly.type
_entity_poly.pdbx_seq_one_letter_code
_entity_poly.pdbx_strand_id
1 'polypeptide(L)'
;MTEPRHADHEILPLFIERWSPRSFTEETLSAEDLNRMFEAARWAPSAFNCQPWCFVYARRGSADWDKFVDLLMPYNQGWAKSAAALVYLLSTPTYIPDGKTEPQPTSHASFSCGIAWGYLALQAHSMGWIAHGMAGIEAGRIITELGAPDGFKAEIGIAIGRLGPVENLSEKLQAKEFRSLRHPIESFAFEGGFPKA
;
A
#
# COMPACT_ATOMS: atom_id res chain seq x y z
N MET A 1 -11.75 21.87 12.23
CA MET A 1 -11.77 21.60 10.76
C MET A 1 -10.33 21.60 10.31
N THR A 2 -9.89 20.56 9.60
CA THR A 2 -8.53 20.53 9.03
C THR A 2 -8.50 21.46 7.83
N GLU A 3 -7.40 22.18 7.67
CA GLU A 3 -7.19 23.02 6.48
C GLU A 3 -7.27 22.19 5.19
N PRO A 4 -7.85 22.76 4.10
CA PRO A 4 -7.86 22.07 2.83
C PRO A 4 -6.43 21.88 2.33
N ARG A 5 -6.16 20.70 1.73
CA ARG A 5 -4.87 20.46 1.07
C ARG A 5 -4.75 21.33 -0.16
N HIS A 6 -3.63 21.96 -0.35
CA HIS A 6 -3.24 22.65 -1.57
C HIS A 6 -1.81 22.25 -1.95
N ALA A 7 -1.47 22.44 -3.20
CA ALA A 7 -0.12 22.27 -3.72
C ALA A 7 0.48 23.65 -3.98
N ASP A 8 1.75 23.83 -3.65
CA ASP A 8 2.49 25.08 -3.91
C ASP A 8 2.90 25.21 -5.38
N HIS A 9 2.87 24.10 -6.12
CA HIS A 9 3.15 24.03 -7.55
C HIS A 9 2.06 23.24 -8.28
N GLU A 10 1.90 23.47 -9.58
CA GLU A 10 0.93 22.74 -10.39
C GLU A 10 1.28 21.27 -10.50
N ILE A 11 0.39 20.40 -10.00
CA ILE A 11 0.48 18.92 -10.09
C ILE A 11 -0.89 18.34 -10.40
N LEU A 12 -0.93 17.05 -10.78
CA LEU A 12 -2.20 16.36 -10.99
C LEU A 12 -3.01 16.30 -9.69
N PRO A 13 -4.32 16.64 -9.72
CA PRO A 13 -5.18 16.67 -8.52
C PRO A 13 -5.16 15.38 -7.71
N LEU A 14 -5.03 14.25 -8.38
CA LEU A 14 -5.03 12.92 -7.74
C LEU A 14 -3.97 12.77 -6.62
N PHE A 15 -2.83 13.50 -6.69
CA PHE A 15 -1.79 13.46 -5.65
C PHE A 15 -2.23 14.15 -4.36
N ILE A 16 -3.04 15.21 -4.47
CA ILE A 16 -3.58 15.95 -3.34
C ILE A 16 -4.79 15.22 -2.76
N GLU A 17 -5.65 14.67 -3.63
CA GLU A 17 -6.92 14.08 -3.27
C GLU A 17 -6.78 12.71 -2.61
N ARG A 18 -5.81 11.90 -3.10
CA ARG A 18 -5.56 10.58 -2.53
C ARG A 18 -5.12 10.69 -1.06
N TRP A 19 -5.77 9.95 -0.20
CA TRP A 19 -5.38 9.80 1.21
C TRP A 19 -5.67 8.36 1.68
N SER A 20 -5.43 8.07 2.95
CA SER A 20 -5.53 6.72 3.53
C SER A 20 -6.55 6.69 4.67
N PRO A 21 -7.87 6.74 4.37
CA PRO A 21 -8.92 6.56 5.36
C PRO A 21 -8.99 5.12 5.86
N ARG A 22 -9.72 4.93 6.97
CA ARG A 22 -9.94 3.64 7.65
C ARG A 22 -11.38 3.18 7.60
N SER A 23 -12.31 4.08 7.26
CA SER A 23 -13.72 3.73 7.14
C SER A 23 -14.05 3.25 5.74
N PHE A 24 -14.67 2.08 5.64
CA PHE A 24 -15.09 1.49 4.37
C PHE A 24 -16.58 1.17 4.38
N THR A 25 -17.18 1.18 3.18
CA THR A 25 -18.54 0.69 2.94
C THR A 25 -18.59 -0.82 2.81
N GLU A 26 -19.81 -1.38 2.72
CA GLU A 26 -20.02 -2.80 2.44
C GLU A 26 -19.86 -3.17 0.96
N GLU A 27 -19.50 -2.22 0.07
CA GLU A 27 -19.32 -2.49 -1.34
C GLU A 27 -18.22 -3.53 -1.57
N THR A 28 -18.48 -4.47 -2.46
CA THR A 28 -17.55 -5.56 -2.79
C THR A 28 -16.64 -5.15 -3.95
N LEU A 29 -15.38 -5.55 -3.88
CA LEU A 29 -14.40 -5.30 -4.93
C LEU A 29 -14.40 -6.47 -5.93
N SER A 30 -14.60 -6.16 -7.22
CA SER A 30 -14.51 -7.16 -8.28
C SER A 30 -13.07 -7.63 -8.49
N ALA A 31 -12.90 -8.85 -9.05
CA ALA A 31 -11.58 -9.33 -9.44
C ALA A 31 -10.97 -8.45 -10.55
N GLU A 32 -11.81 -7.95 -11.45
CA GLU A 32 -11.39 -7.07 -12.55
C GLU A 32 -10.83 -5.74 -12.03
N ASP A 33 -11.53 -5.07 -11.12
CA ASP A 33 -11.06 -3.81 -10.53
C ASP A 33 -9.75 -3.99 -9.76
N LEU A 34 -9.63 -5.10 -9.00
CA LEU A 34 -8.39 -5.41 -8.31
C LEU A 34 -7.24 -5.67 -9.27
N ASN A 35 -7.49 -6.39 -10.36
CA ASN A 35 -6.48 -6.65 -11.41
C ASN A 35 -6.04 -5.35 -12.11
N ARG A 36 -6.95 -4.37 -12.31
CA ARG A 36 -6.58 -3.05 -12.84
C ARG A 36 -5.62 -2.29 -11.92
N MET A 37 -5.75 -2.46 -10.60
CA MET A 37 -4.83 -1.88 -9.62
C MET A 37 -3.46 -2.59 -9.66
N PHE A 38 -3.45 -3.92 -9.77
CA PHE A 38 -2.21 -4.68 -9.94
C PHE A 38 -1.54 -4.39 -11.29
N GLU A 39 -2.32 -4.18 -12.34
CA GLU A 39 -1.77 -3.77 -13.64
C GLU A 39 -1.03 -2.44 -13.54
N ALA A 40 -1.57 -1.44 -12.84
CA ALA A 40 -0.85 -0.20 -12.59
C ALA A 40 0.44 -0.42 -11.80
N ALA A 41 0.41 -1.26 -10.74
CA ALA A 41 1.59 -1.60 -9.96
C ALA A 41 2.68 -2.29 -10.81
N ARG A 42 2.29 -3.12 -11.78
CA ARG A 42 3.20 -3.82 -12.69
C ARG A 42 4.07 -2.87 -13.53
N TRP A 43 3.58 -1.65 -13.81
CA TRP A 43 4.30 -0.63 -14.58
C TRP A 43 5.22 0.25 -13.73
N ALA A 44 5.39 -0.06 -12.44
CA ALA A 44 6.34 0.65 -11.60
C ALA A 44 7.78 0.43 -12.10
N PRO A 45 8.64 1.45 -12.09
CA PRO A 45 10.05 1.24 -12.33
C PRO A 45 10.70 0.46 -11.20
N SER A 46 11.72 -0.34 -11.52
CA SER A 46 12.54 -1.05 -10.53
C SER A 46 13.99 -1.10 -10.96
N ALA A 47 14.91 -1.22 -10.01
CA ALA A 47 16.32 -1.37 -10.30
C ALA A 47 16.56 -2.58 -11.22
N PHE A 48 17.25 -2.38 -12.32
CA PHE A 48 17.48 -3.42 -13.35
C PHE A 48 16.22 -4.11 -13.87
N ASN A 49 15.08 -3.45 -13.78
CA ASN A 49 13.77 -4.03 -14.10
C ASN A 49 13.50 -5.37 -13.37
N CYS A 50 14.01 -5.51 -12.16
CA CYS A 50 13.94 -6.75 -11.39
C CYS A 50 12.54 -7.09 -10.87
N GLN A 51 11.60 -6.13 -10.86
CA GLN A 51 10.17 -6.32 -10.56
C GLN A 51 9.94 -7.20 -9.31
N PRO A 52 10.49 -6.82 -8.14
CA PRO A 52 10.60 -7.71 -6.98
C PRO A 52 9.31 -7.85 -6.17
N TRP A 53 8.25 -7.18 -6.55
CA TRP A 53 6.98 -7.18 -5.84
C TRP A 53 6.17 -8.45 -6.06
N CYS A 54 5.60 -8.96 -4.99
CA CYS A 54 4.65 -10.05 -4.99
C CYS A 54 3.43 -9.63 -4.16
N PHE A 55 2.23 -9.71 -4.74
CA PHE A 55 0.99 -9.37 -4.06
C PHE A 55 0.20 -10.64 -3.74
N VAL A 56 -0.03 -10.91 -2.46
CA VAL A 56 -0.90 -11.99 -2.00
C VAL A 56 -2.13 -11.35 -1.38
N TYR A 57 -3.34 -11.78 -1.76
CA TYR A 57 -4.55 -11.08 -1.39
C TYR A 57 -5.74 -11.99 -1.07
N ALA A 58 -6.66 -11.48 -0.27
CA ALA A 58 -7.99 -12.03 -0.06
C ALA A 58 -9.05 -10.94 -0.27
N ARG A 59 -10.17 -11.28 -0.89
CA ARG A 59 -11.35 -10.42 -0.96
C ARG A 59 -12.30 -10.76 0.19
N ARG A 60 -13.00 -9.79 0.74
CA ARG A 60 -14.02 -10.02 1.76
C ARG A 60 -15.03 -11.06 1.30
N GLY A 61 -15.33 -12.02 2.17
CA GLY A 61 -16.21 -13.14 1.88
C GLY A 61 -15.54 -14.34 1.19
N SER A 62 -14.25 -14.28 0.87
CA SER A 62 -13.49 -15.47 0.45
C SER A 62 -13.15 -16.36 1.65
N ALA A 63 -12.83 -17.62 1.40
CA ALA A 63 -12.45 -18.59 2.44
C ALA A 63 -11.21 -18.17 3.25
N ASP A 64 -10.32 -17.39 2.66
CA ASP A 64 -9.09 -16.92 3.31
C ASP A 64 -9.24 -15.60 4.06
N TRP A 65 -10.41 -14.95 4.01
CA TRP A 65 -10.58 -13.59 4.57
C TRP A 65 -10.17 -13.47 6.03
N ASP A 66 -10.67 -14.34 6.88
CA ASP A 66 -10.42 -14.29 8.32
C ASP A 66 -8.94 -14.49 8.65
N LYS A 67 -8.25 -15.38 7.91
CA LYS A 67 -6.79 -15.55 8.01
C LYS A 67 -6.05 -14.25 7.65
N PHE A 68 -6.46 -13.57 6.58
CA PHE A 68 -5.84 -12.30 6.19
C PHE A 68 -6.08 -11.20 7.23
N VAL A 69 -7.25 -11.14 7.84
CA VAL A 69 -7.50 -10.20 8.95
C VAL A 69 -6.61 -10.52 10.15
N ASP A 70 -6.47 -11.79 10.52
CA ASP A 70 -5.69 -12.25 11.68
C ASP A 70 -4.17 -12.00 11.53
N LEU A 71 -3.66 -11.89 10.31
CA LEU A 71 -2.27 -11.52 10.01
C LEU A 71 -1.97 -10.02 10.15
N LEU A 72 -2.95 -9.19 10.49
CA LEU A 72 -2.75 -7.80 10.89
C LEU A 72 -2.53 -7.70 12.39
N MET A 73 -1.76 -6.70 12.85
CA MET A 73 -1.73 -6.38 14.28
C MET A 73 -3.11 -5.95 14.78
N PRO A 74 -3.47 -6.20 16.06
CA PRO A 74 -4.82 -5.98 16.61
C PRO A 74 -5.40 -4.58 16.34
N TYR A 75 -4.56 -3.54 16.38
CA TYR A 75 -5.00 -2.18 16.07
C TYR A 75 -5.56 -2.06 14.63
N ASN A 76 -4.93 -2.72 13.66
CA ASN A 76 -5.37 -2.69 12.27
C ASN A 76 -6.54 -3.65 12.01
N GLN A 77 -6.60 -4.79 12.67
CA GLN A 77 -7.73 -5.71 12.58
C GLN A 77 -9.06 -5.01 12.87
N GLY A 78 -9.06 -4.12 13.88
CA GLY A 78 -10.26 -3.43 14.36
C GLY A 78 -11.03 -2.67 13.28
N TRP A 79 -10.34 -2.12 12.29
CA TRP A 79 -10.96 -1.34 11.21
C TRP A 79 -10.79 -1.98 9.82
N ALA A 80 -9.64 -2.60 9.54
CA ALA A 80 -9.35 -3.15 8.21
C ALA A 80 -10.23 -4.35 7.84
N LYS A 81 -10.85 -5.02 8.82
CA LYS A 81 -11.83 -6.09 8.59
C LYS A 81 -13.07 -5.63 7.80
N SER A 82 -13.35 -4.33 7.75
CA SER A 82 -14.43 -3.74 6.93
C SER A 82 -14.00 -3.47 5.49
N ALA A 83 -12.74 -3.62 5.14
CA ALA A 83 -12.26 -3.44 3.77
C ALA A 83 -12.88 -4.47 2.80
N ALA A 84 -12.93 -4.15 1.51
CA ALA A 84 -13.39 -5.06 0.47
C ALA A 84 -12.31 -6.08 0.04
N ALA A 85 -11.03 -5.72 0.22
CA ALA A 85 -9.90 -6.63 0.04
C ALA A 85 -8.75 -6.26 0.98
N LEU A 86 -7.98 -7.28 1.38
CA LEU A 86 -6.69 -7.16 2.04
C LEU A 86 -5.61 -7.74 1.13
N VAL A 87 -4.51 -7.01 0.99
CA VAL A 87 -3.37 -7.39 0.16
C VAL A 87 -2.12 -7.28 1.00
N TYR A 88 -1.27 -8.30 0.97
CA TYR A 88 0.09 -8.23 1.50
C TYR A 88 1.06 -8.07 0.34
N LEU A 89 1.87 -7.02 0.41
CA LEU A 89 2.97 -6.80 -0.51
C LEU A 89 4.23 -7.39 0.08
N LEU A 90 4.80 -8.35 -0.65
CA LEU A 90 6.06 -8.99 -0.32
C LEU A 90 7.11 -8.60 -1.36
N SER A 91 8.38 -8.64 -0.96
CA SER A 91 9.51 -8.49 -1.88
C SER A 91 10.34 -9.74 -1.97
N THR A 92 10.82 -10.07 -3.19
CA THR A 92 11.85 -11.08 -3.38
C THR A 92 13.24 -10.49 -3.13
N PRO A 93 14.15 -11.22 -2.46
CA PRO A 93 15.51 -10.74 -2.20
C PRO A 93 16.44 -10.86 -3.41
N THR A 94 16.03 -11.60 -4.44
CA THR A 94 16.84 -11.90 -5.61
C THR A 94 16.07 -11.69 -6.90
N TYR A 95 16.82 -11.53 -7.99
CA TYR A 95 16.31 -11.50 -9.37
C TYR A 95 17.28 -12.22 -10.29
N ILE A 96 16.85 -12.62 -11.47
CA ILE A 96 17.71 -13.19 -12.52
C ILE A 96 17.96 -12.09 -13.54
N PRO A 97 19.21 -11.56 -13.67
CA PRO A 97 19.53 -10.57 -14.68
C PRO A 97 19.39 -11.13 -16.09
N ASP A 98 19.09 -10.25 -17.06
CA ASP A 98 19.02 -10.65 -18.47
C ASP A 98 20.29 -11.37 -18.92
N GLY A 99 20.11 -12.51 -19.59
CA GLY A 99 21.22 -13.36 -20.09
C GLY A 99 21.98 -14.14 -19.00
N LYS A 100 21.47 -14.18 -17.77
CA LYS A 100 21.99 -15.01 -16.66
C LYS A 100 21.01 -16.12 -16.33
N THR A 101 21.52 -17.16 -15.66
CA THR A 101 20.72 -18.27 -15.14
C THR A 101 20.68 -18.30 -13.61
N GLU A 102 21.64 -17.63 -12.97
CA GLU A 102 21.79 -17.63 -11.52
C GLU A 102 21.16 -16.39 -10.90
N PRO A 103 20.37 -16.55 -9.82
CA PRO A 103 19.82 -15.45 -9.06
C PRO A 103 20.91 -14.54 -8.48
N GLN A 104 20.69 -13.25 -8.55
CA GLN A 104 21.54 -12.23 -7.94
C GLN A 104 20.76 -11.48 -6.85
N PRO A 105 21.39 -11.11 -5.72
CA PRO A 105 20.73 -10.36 -4.68
C PRO A 105 20.37 -8.95 -5.16
N THR A 106 19.25 -8.41 -4.66
CA THR A 106 18.87 -7.01 -4.85
C THR A 106 18.72 -6.30 -3.51
N SER A 107 19.47 -5.22 -3.30
CA SER A 107 19.31 -4.34 -2.14
C SER A 107 18.19 -3.31 -2.29
N HIS A 108 17.57 -3.22 -3.47
CA HIS A 108 16.58 -2.21 -3.81
C HIS A 108 15.14 -2.75 -3.85
N ALA A 109 14.92 -4.00 -3.40
CA ALA A 109 13.60 -4.64 -3.47
C ALA A 109 12.52 -3.84 -2.73
N SER A 110 12.76 -3.45 -1.46
CA SER A 110 11.79 -2.67 -0.68
C SER A 110 11.50 -1.29 -1.30
N PHE A 111 12.53 -0.62 -1.86
CA PHE A 111 12.35 0.65 -2.56
C PHE A 111 11.45 0.48 -3.79
N SER A 112 11.71 -0.52 -4.62
CA SER A 112 10.91 -0.82 -5.82
C SER A 112 9.47 -1.23 -5.47
N CYS A 113 9.27 -2.01 -4.40
CA CYS A 113 7.95 -2.34 -3.88
C CYS A 113 7.17 -1.10 -3.41
N GLY A 114 7.87 -0.12 -2.80
CA GLY A 114 7.25 1.16 -2.42
C GLY A 114 6.72 1.95 -3.62
N ILE A 115 7.41 1.91 -4.77
CA ILE A 115 6.94 2.55 -6.01
C ILE A 115 5.71 1.79 -6.56
N ALA A 116 5.74 0.45 -6.60
CA ALA A 116 4.62 -0.37 -7.04
C ALA A 116 3.37 -0.14 -6.17
N TRP A 117 3.55 -0.05 -4.84
CA TRP A 117 2.49 0.36 -3.92
C TRP A 117 1.92 1.74 -4.25
N GLY A 118 2.77 2.73 -4.53
CA GLY A 118 2.33 4.08 -4.93
C GLY A 118 1.46 4.05 -6.18
N TYR A 119 1.85 3.31 -7.20
CA TYR A 119 1.07 3.17 -8.45
C TYR A 119 -0.27 2.48 -8.22
N LEU A 120 -0.30 1.40 -7.43
CA LEU A 120 -1.55 0.74 -7.03
C LEU A 120 -2.50 1.72 -6.33
N ALA A 121 -1.99 2.49 -5.36
CA ALA A 121 -2.79 3.43 -4.58
C ALA A 121 -3.37 4.59 -5.42
N LEU A 122 -2.61 5.08 -6.40
CA LEU A 122 -3.06 6.11 -7.34
C LEU A 122 -4.12 5.55 -8.29
N GLN A 123 -3.93 4.34 -8.82
CA GLN A 123 -4.91 3.68 -9.67
C GLN A 123 -6.21 3.39 -8.91
N ALA A 124 -6.12 2.89 -7.68
CA ALA A 124 -7.28 2.69 -6.83
C ALA A 124 -8.07 4.00 -6.68
N HIS A 125 -7.37 5.09 -6.35
CA HIS A 125 -7.99 6.40 -6.19
C HIS A 125 -8.68 6.90 -7.47
N SER A 126 -8.03 6.78 -8.63
CA SER A 126 -8.61 7.19 -9.93
C SER A 126 -9.89 6.43 -10.29
N MET A 127 -10.07 5.23 -9.73
CA MET A 127 -11.27 4.40 -9.90
C MET A 127 -12.30 4.62 -8.78
N GLY A 128 -12.07 5.59 -7.87
CA GLY A 128 -12.92 5.87 -6.72
C GLY A 128 -12.78 4.88 -5.57
N TRP A 129 -11.80 3.98 -5.62
CA TRP A 129 -11.42 3.10 -4.51
C TRP A 129 -10.40 3.78 -3.60
N ILE A 130 -10.35 3.32 -2.37
CA ILE A 130 -9.36 3.74 -1.38
C ILE A 130 -8.39 2.60 -1.15
N ALA A 131 -7.09 2.92 -1.06
CA ALA A 131 -6.06 1.98 -0.65
C ALA A 131 -5.27 2.58 0.53
N HIS A 132 -5.20 1.84 1.65
CA HIS A 132 -4.53 2.24 2.89
C HIS A 132 -3.40 1.26 3.22
N GLY A 133 -2.15 1.71 3.12
CA GLY A 133 -0.97 0.90 3.49
C GLY A 133 -0.75 0.87 5.00
N MET A 134 -0.49 -0.31 5.55
CA MET A 134 -0.33 -0.58 6.97
C MET A 134 1.02 -1.24 7.25
N ALA A 135 1.83 -0.64 8.13
CA ALA A 135 3.04 -1.27 8.66
C ALA A 135 2.76 -2.27 9.80
N GLY A 136 1.61 -2.15 10.46
CA GLY A 136 1.20 -3.03 11.56
C GLY A 136 0.68 -4.38 11.06
N ILE A 137 1.60 -5.27 10.71
CA ILE A 137 1.38 -6.63 10.19
C ILE A 137 2.23 -7.64 10.96
N GLU A 138 1.80 -8.89 11.00
CA GLU A 138 2.54 -10.01 11.57
C GLU A 138 3.51 -10.61 10.53
N ALA A 139 4.57 -9.86 10.19
CA ALA A 139 5.44 -10.12 9.05
C ALA A 139 5.98 -11.57 8.99
N GLY A 140 6.40 -12.13 10.14
CA GLY A 140 6.89 -13.51 10.19
C GLY A 140 5.79 -14.53 9.90
N ARG A 141 4.59 -14.31 10.45
CA ARG A 141 3.42 -15.17 10.20
C ARG A 141 2.97 -15.09 8.75
N ILE A 142 3.01 -13.90 8.13
CA ILE A 142 2.66 -13.73 6.71
C ILE A 142 3.53 -14.62 5.83
N ILE A 143 4.85 -14.62 6.04
CA ILE A 143 5.75 -15.48 5.26
C ILE A 143 5.38 -16.96 5.43
N THR A 144 5.21 -17.41 6.66
CA THR A 144 4.95 -18.83 6.96
C THR A 144 3.56 -19.27 6.54
N GLU A 145 2.52 -18.51 6.93
CA GLU A 145 1.12 -18.94 6.77
C GLU A 145 0.58 -18.72 5.35
N LEU A 146 1.18 -17.80 4.59
CA LEU A 146 0.84 -17.61 3.16
C LEU A 146 1.77 -18.41 2.24
N GLY A 147 2.71 -19.19 2.79
CA GLY A 147 3.59 -20.07 2.03
C GLY A 147 4.57 -19.30 1.13
N ALA A 148 5.04 -18.13 1.56
CA ALA A 148 6.04 -17.40 0.80
C ALA A 148 7.37 -18.18 0.77
N PRO A 149 8.09 -18.20 -0.37
CA PRO A 149 9.40 -18.85 -0.45
C PRO A 149 10.40 -18.23 0.52
N ASP A 150 11.45 -19.00 0.86
CA ASP A 150 12.54 -18.54 1.71
C ASP A 150 13.18 -17.25 1.18
N GLY A 151 13.50 -16.36 2.11
CA GLY A 151 14.12 -15.08 1.80
C GLY A 151 13.17 -13.96 1.38
N PHE A 152 11.88 -14.24 1.13
CA PHE A 152 10.88 -13.18 0.92
C PHE A 152 10.71 -12.34 2.19
N LYS A 153 10.36 -11.08 1.99
CA LYS A 153 10.07 -10.13 3.07
C LYS A 153 8.67 -9.56 2.91
N ALA A 154 7.86 -9.61 3.96
CA ALA A 154 6.60 -8.90 4.00
C ALA A 154 6.86 -7.41 4.25
N GLU A 155 6.46 -6.56 3.31
CA GLU A 155 6.72 -5.11 3.35
C GLU A 155 5.60 -4.35 4.04
N ILE A 156 4.37 -4.49 3.57
CA ILE A 156 3.17 -3.84 4.12
C ILE A 156 1.91 -4.68 3.90
N GLY A 157 0.89 -4.45 4.72
CA GLY A 157 -0.49 -4.80 4.41
C GLY A 157 -1.22 -3.61 3.75
N ILE A 158 -2.18 -3.88 2.88
CA ILE A 158 -2.97 -2.87 2.18
C ILE A 158 -4.44 -3.22 2.31
N ALA A 159 -5.22 -2.32 2.91
CA ALA A 159 -6.68 -2.42 2.95
C ALA A 159 -7.28 -1.63 1.79
N ILE A 160 -8.16 -2.26 1.00
CA ILE A 160 -8.81 -1.65 -0.17
C ILE A 160 -10.32 -1.69 0.02
N GLY A 161 -11.01 -0.56 -0.20
CA GLY A 161 -12.46 -0.45 -0.11
C GLY A 161 -12.98 0.88 -0.64
N ARG A 162 -14.30 1.08 -0.63
CA ARG A 162 -14.90 2.41 -0.87
C ARG A 162 -14.96 3.18 0.44
N LEU A 163 -14.76 4.50 0.34
CA LEU A 163 -14.85 5.37 1.51
C LEU A 163 -16.23 5.26 2.17
N GLY A 164 -16.23 4.90 3.44
CA GLY A 164 -17.41 4.79 4.27
C GLY A 164 -17.61 6.00 5.20
N PRO A 165 -18.76 6.06 5.89
CA PRO A 165 -19.02 7.07 6.90
C PRO A 165 -18.01 6.99 8.05
N VAL A 166 -17.54 8.13 8.55
CA VAL A 166 -16.58 8.18 9.66
C VAL A 166 -17.15 7.59 10.95
N GLU A 167 -18.45 7.61 11.11
CA GLU A 167 -19.20 7.06 12.24
C GLU A 167 -19.04 5.54 12.40
N ASN A 168 -18.65 4.83 11.35
CA ASN A 168 -18.33 3.40 11.40
C ASN A 168 -17.09 3.09 12.23
N LEU A 169 -16.28 4.11 12.54
CA LEU A 169 -15.04 3.98 13.31
C LEU A 169 -15.30 4.25 14.80
N SER A 170 -14.43 3.69 15.65
CA SER A 170 -14.41 4.10 17.06
C SER A 170 -14.05 5.58 17.19
N GLU A 171 -14.51 6.26 18.25
CA GLU A 171 -14.21 7.68 18.52
C GLU A 171 -12.71 8.01 18.41
N LYS A 172 -11.86 7.12 18.93
CA LYS A 172 -10.40 7.25 18.85
C LYS A 172 -9.88 7.26 17.41
N LEU A 173 -10.52 6.53 16.50
CA LEU A 173 -10.17 6.49 15.09
C LEU A 173 -10.79 7.66 14.32
N GLN A 174 -12.03 8.05 14.65
CA GLN A 174 -12.67 9.23 14.07
C GLN A 174 -11.82 10.48 14.25
N ALA A 175 -11.24 10.69 15.44
CA ALA A 175 -10.34 11.80 15.71
C ALA A 175 -9.07 11.83 14.83
N LYS A 176 -8.73 10.71 14.19
CA LYS A 176 -7.58 10.55 13.28
C LYS A 176 -7.97 10.44 11.80
N GLU A 177 -9.26 10.50 11.50
CA GLU A 177 -9.78 10.29 10.16
C GLU A 177 -9.86 11.62 9.40
N PHE A 178 -8.70 12.14 9.04
CA PHE A 178 -8.56 13.40 8.30
C PHE A 178 -7.41 13.34 7.30
N ARG A 179 -7.45 14.23 6.32
CA ARG A 179 -6.41 14.39 5.30
C ARG A 179 -5.25 15.20 5.88
N SER A 180 -4.12 14.54 6.15
CA SER A 180 -2.92 15.21 6.69
C SER A 180 -2.27 16.15 5.66
N LEU A 181 -1.70 17.23 6.13
CA LEU A 181 -0.83 18.11 5.35
C LEU A 181 0.51 17.45 5.04
N ARG A 182 1.37 18.14 4.32
CA ARG A 182 2.75 17.74 4.02
C ARG A 182 3.73 18.81 4.51
N HIS A 183 4.95 18.40 4.71
CA HIS A 183 6.05 19.33 4.95
C HIS A 183 6.32 20.14 3.68
N PRO A 184 6.80 21.39 3.81
CA PRO A 184 7.16 22.23 2.66
C PRO A 184 8.36 21.61 1.92
N ILE A 185 8.45 21.89 0.60
CA ILE A 185 9.46 21.28 -0.28
C ILE A 185 10.88 21.57 0.20
N GLU A 186 11.13 22.76 0.75
CA GLU A 186 12.43 23.22 1.25
C GLU A 186 12.95 22.37 2.44
N SER A 187 12.07 21.58 3.08
CA SER A 187 12.45 20.70 4.19
C SER A 187 13.06 19.36 3.75
N PHE A 188 12.97 19.01 2.45
CA PHE A 188 13.42 17.72 1.94
C PHE A 188 14.04 17.74 0.52
N ALA A 189 14.06 18.90 -0.16
CA ALA A 189 14.66 19.03 -1.49
C ALA A 189 15.71 20.16 -1.45
N PHE A 190 16.98 19.82 -1.67
CA PHE A 190 18.10 20.72 -1.56
C PHE A 190 18.96 20.67 -2.81
N GLU A 191 19.24 21.84 -3.43
CA GLU A 191 20.16 21.92 -4.54
C GLU A 191 21.61 21.86 -4.04
N GLY A 192 22.41 20.98 -4.62
CA GLY A 192 23.85 20.85 -4.36
C GLY A 192 24.24 20.17 -3.05
N GLY A 193 23.38 20.09 -2.04
CA GLY A 193 23.68 19.42 -0.77
C GLY A 193 22.78 19.85 0.38
N PHE A 194 22.93 19.18 1.53
CA PHE A 194 22.18 19.55 2.75
C PHE A 194 22.59 20.96 3.25
N PRO A 195 21.64 21.73 3.84
CA PRO A 195 21.97 22.98 4.51
C PRO A 195 23.06 22.76 5.57
N LYS A 196 24.02 23.70 5.64
CA LYS A 196 25.00 23.69 6.74
C LYS A 196 24.28 24.01 8.05
N ALA A 197 24.55 23.20 9.09
CA ALA A 197 24.05 23.43 10.44
C ALA A 197 24.55 24.75 11.01
#